data_8c952ed1b2ae3de067c1f338f5f28ebd
#
_entry.id   8c952ed1b2ae3de067c1f338f5f28ebd
#
_cell.length_a   1.000
_cell.length_b   1.000
_cell.length_c   1.000
_cell.angle_alpha   90.00
_cell.angle_beta   90.00
_cell.angle_gamma   90.00
#
_symmetry.space_group_name_H-M   'P 1'
#
loop_
_entity.id
_entity.type
_entity.pdbx_description
1 polymer ?
#
loop_
_entity_poly.entity_id
_entity_poly.type
_entity_poly.pdbx_seq_one_letter_code
_entity_poly.pdbx_strand_id
1 'polypeptide(L)' 'MAKKDTYLALLRRGIDEKTAQILSDGGIKVGDLKNLDVETLTNNYGLKKEIATSVLDAVKSGPRSSSKQ' A
#
# COMPACT_ATOMS: atom_id res chain seq x y z
N MET A 1 4.19 -14.95 -8.46
CA MET A 1 4.73 -14.11 -8.81
C MET A 1 4.55 -12.80 -8.25
N ALA A 2 4.39 -11.86 -8.87
CA ALA A 2 4.39 -10.50 -8.42
C ALA A 2 3.34 -10.17 -7.37
N LYS A 3 2.20 -10.79 -7.43
CA LYS A 3 1.15 -10.50 -6.48
C LYS A 3 1.56 -10.76 -5.05
N LYS A 4 2.24 -11.86 -4.83
CA LYS A 4 2.65 -12.21 -3.50
C LYS A 4 3.71 -11.26 -2.98
N ASP A 5 4.58 -10.82 -3.85
CA ASP A 5 5.62 -9.88 -3.47
C ASP A 5 5.03 -8.57 -2.98
N THR A 6 4.01 -8.08 -3.67
CA THR A 6 3.34 -6.85 -3.29
C THR A 6 2.67 -7.02 -1.93
N TYR A 7 1.98 -8.13 -1.75
CA TYR A 7 1.29 -8.42 -0.51
C TYR A 7 2.27 -8.40 0.66
N LEU A 8 3.35 -9.14 0.53
CA LEU A 8 4.36 -9.21 1.58
C LEU A 8 5.03 -7.88 1.84
N ALA A 9 5.32 -7.15 0.78
CA ALA A 9 5.95 -5.85 0.93
C ALA A 9 5.04 -4.88 1.69
N LEU A 10 3.74 -4.94 1.41
CA LEU A 10 2.80 -4.08 2.10
C LEU A 10 2.66 -4.45 3.57
N LEU A 11 2.67 -5.74 3.87
CA LEU A 11 2.61 -6.18 5.25
C LEU A 11 3.81 -5.70 6.03
N ARG A 12 4.97 -5.70 5.41
CA ARG A 12 6.19 -5.25 6.05
C ARG A 12 6.13 -3.78 6.39
N ARG A 13 5.35 -3.03 5.66
CA ARG A 13 5.21 -1.61 5.92
C ARG A 13 4.11 -1.31 6.92
N GLY A 14 3.53 -2.35 7.49
CA GLY A 14 2.49 -2.16 8.49
C GLY A 14 1.09 -2.03 7.94
N ILE A 15 0.90 -2.38 6.68
CA ILE A 15 -0.40 -2.29 6.07
C ILE A 15 -1.21 -3.53 6.43
N ASP A 16 -2.49 -3.32 6.70
CA ASP A 16 -3.41 -4.36 7.08
C ASP A 16 -3.49 -5.48 6.04
N GLU A 17 -3.68 -6.69 6.49
CA GLU A 17 -3.78 -7.84 5.60
C GLU A 17 -4.85 -7.67 4.54
N LYS A 18 -6.01 -7.22 4.94
CA LYS A 18 -7.10 -7.04 4.00
C LYS A 18 -6.75 -6.03 2.94
N THR A 19 -6.17 -4.92 3.35
CA THR A 19 -5.79 -3.88 2.42
C THR A 19 -4.69 -4.38 1.49
N ALA A 20 -3.71 -5.08 2.04
CA ALA A 20 -2.63 -5.62 1.24
C ALA A 20 -3.19 -6.61 0.22
N GLN A 21 -4.17 -7.41 0.63
CA GLN A 21 -4.78 -8.39 -0.25
C GLN A 21 -5.52 -7.70 -1.40
N ILE A 22 -6.27 -6.66 -1.09
CA ILE A 22 -7.01 -5.92 -2.10
C ILE A 22 -6.07 -5.34 -3.15
N LEU A 23 -5.02 -4.71 -2.70
CA LEU A 23 -4.06 -4.09 -3.61
C LEU A 23 -3.31 -5.15 -4.42
N SER A 24 -2.93 -6.23 -3.76
CA SER A 24 -2.24 -7.31 -4.43
C SER A 24 -3.12 -7.95 -5.50
N ASP A 25 -4.39 -8.13 -5.19
CA ASP A 25 -5.33 -8.71 -6.15
C ASP A 25 -5.51 -7.80 -7.36
N GLY A 26 -5.37 -6.51 -7.16
CA GLY A 26 -5.46 -5.55 -8.24
C GLY A 26 -4.24 -5.55 -9.14
N GLY A 27 -3.20 -6.27 -8.74
CA GLY A 27 -2.00 -6.36 -9.54
C GLY A 27 -1.10 -5.14 -9.47
N ILE A 28 -1.34 -4.27 -8.49
CA ILE A 28 -0.56 -3.06 -8.38
C ILE A 28 0.75 -3.34 -7.67
N LYS A 29 1.78 -2.64 -8.02
CA LYS A 29 3.09 -2.78 -7.39
C LYS A 29 3.32 -1.62 -6.43
N VAL A 30 4.21 -1.83 -5.49
CA VAL A 30 4.53 -0.81 -4.50
C VAL A 30 5.00 0.47 -5.19
N GLY A 31 5.79 0.33 -6.23
CA GLY A 31 6.27 1.48 -6.97
C GLY A 31 5.13 2.28 -7.59
N ASP A 32 4.11 1.59 -8.05
CA ASP A 32 2.95 2.24 -8.64
C ASP A 32 2.13 2.96 -7.56
N LEU A 33 2.06 2.36 -6.37
CA LEU A 33 1.34 2.97 -5.27
C LEU A 33 1.88 4.36 -4.93
N LYS A 34 3.15 4.53 -5.04
CA LYS A 34 3.77 5.81 -4.73
C LYS A 34 3.28 6.92 -5.63
N ASN A 35 2.84 6.56 -6.82
CA ASN A 35 2.36 7.54 -7.78
C ASN A 35 0.86 7.77 -7.75
N LEU A 36 0.16 7.05 -6.91
CA LEU A 36 -1.29 7.19 -6.81
C LEU A 36 -1.67 8.11 -5.66
N ASP A 37 -2.91 8.58 -5.70
CA ASP A 37 -3.38 9.41 -4.62
C ASP A 37 -4.48 8.72 -3.87
N VAL A 38 -4.89 9.30 -2.76
CA VAL A 38 -5.96 8.77 -1.94
C VAL A 38 -7.22 8.57 -2.76
N GLU A 39 -7.53 9.53 -3.59
CA GLU A 39 -8.71 9.46 -4.42
C GLU A 39 -8.71 8.25 -5.33
N THR A 40 -7.59 8.02 -5.97
CA THR A 40 -7.44 6.89 -6.89
C THR A 40 -7.62 5.56 -6.14
N LEU A 41 -7.01 5.45 -4.99
CA LEU A 41 -7.14 4.23 -4.21
C LEU A 41 -8.57 4.02 -3.75
N THR A 42 -9.23 5.07 -3.36
CA THR A 42 -10.61 4.99 -2.93
C THR A 42 -11.51 4.56 -4.07
N ASN A 43 -11.33 5.16 -5.22
CA ASN A 43 -12.17 4.85 -6.37
C ASN A 43 -11.87 3.51 -7.03
N ASN A 44 -10.62 3.20 -7.18
CA ASN A 44 -10.26 1.96 -7.88
C ASN A 44 -10.31 0.70 -7.03
N TYR A 45 -10.00 0.82 -5.77
CA TYR A 45 -9.95 -0.34 -4.89
C TYR A 45 -10.99 -0.33 -3.77
N GLY A 46 -11.81 0.69 -3.72
CA GLY A 46 -12.84 0.75 -2.70
C GLY A 46 -12.32 0.93 -1.28
N LEU A 47 -11.13 1.47 -1.15
CA LEU A 47 -10.55 1.69 0.17
C LEU A 47 -11.13 2.96 0.78
N LYS A 48 -11.17 2.99 2.10
CA LYS A 48 -11.65 4.17 2.79
C LYS A 48 -10.53 5.21 2.75
N LYS A 49 -10.90 6.48 2.85
CA LYS A 49 -9.95 7.54 2.83
C LYS A 49 -8.85 7.32 3.85
N GLU A 50 -9.22 6.95 5.07
CA GLU A 50 -8.26 6.72 6.13
C GLU A 50 -7.26 5.65 5.76
N ILE A 51 -7.78 4.56 5.21
CA ILE A 51 -6.94 3.44 4.83
C ILE A 51 -6.04 3.82 3.67
N ALA A 52 -6.60 4.49 2.68
CA ALA A 52 -5.82 4.91 1.53
C ALA A 52 -4.69 5.85 1.95
N THR A 53 -4.98 6.75 2.87
CA THR A 53 -3.97 7.67 3.38
C THR A 53 -2.86 6.90 4.08
N SER A 54 -3.23 5.91 4.89
CA SER A 54 -2.26 5.10 5.60
C SER A 54 -1.38 4.32 4.63
N VAL A 55 -1.98 3.78 3.60
CA VAL A 55 -1.25 3.02 2.60
C VAL A 55 -0.22 3.90 1.91
N LEU A 56 -0.65 5.08 1.46
CA LEU A 56 0.26 5.98 0.78
C LEU A 56 1.37 6.45 1.68
N ASP A 57 1.04 6.74 2.92
CA ASP A 57 2.03 7.17 3.89
C ASP A 57 3.07 6.08 4.12
N ALA A 58 2.60 4.85 4.26
CA ALA A 58 3.49 3.72 4.48
C ALA A 58 4.43 3.48 3.30
N VAL A 59 3.91 3.53 2.08
CA VAL A 59 4.75 3.28 0.92
C VAL A 59 5.70 4.42 0.63
N LYS A 60 5.29 5.63 0.93
CA LYS A 60 6.16 6.77 0.70
C LYS A 60 7.26 6.85 1.73
N SER A 61 6.96 6.40 2.94
CA SER A 61 7.96 6.40 3.99
C SER A 61 8.96 5.28 3.83
N GLY A 62 8.60 4.28 3.05
CA GLY A 62 9.47 3.14 2.86
C GLY A 62 9.38 2.17 4.02
N PRO A 63 10.26 1.22 4.09
CA PRO A 63 10.24 0.24 5.14
C PRO A 63 10.56 0.95 6.43
N ARG A 64 10.01 0.52 7.50
CA ARG A 64 10.14 1.11 8.70
C ARG A 64 11.45 1.18 9.19
N SER A 65 12.12 1.89 9.25
CA SER A 65 13.36 1.90 9.71
C SER A 65 13.58 2.92 10.64
N SER A 66 13.68 3.17 11.02
CA SER A 66 13.78 4.04 11.71
C SER A 66 14.29 5.16 11.75
N SER A 67 14.51 5.61 11.80
CA SER A 67 14.76 6.41 11.76
C SER A 67 15.09 7.29 11.87
N LYS A 68 15.37 7.51 12.30
CA LYS A 68 15.55 8.28 12.50
C LYS A 68 15.75 9.01 12.35
N GLN A 69 15.85 9.29 12.46
CA GLN A 69 15.95 9.91 12.37
C GLN A 69 15.99 10.31 12.45
#